data_9dbb62435f160bf81e4427263ca2cdbb
#
_entry.id   9dbb62435f160bf81e4427263ca2cdbb
#
_cell.length_a   1.000
_cell.length_b   1.000
_cell.length_c   1.000
_cell.angle_alpha   90.00
_cell.angle_beta   90.00
_cell.angle_gamma   90.00
#
_symmetry.space_group_name_H-M   'P 1'
#
loop_
_entity.id
_entity.type
_entity.pdbx_description
1 polymer ?
#
loop_
_entity_poly.entity_id
_entity_poly.type
_entity_poly.pdbx_seq_one_letter_code
_entity_poly.pdbx_strand_id
1 'polypeptide(L)'
;YGKAPNPSLIEKILKDLSLWDKRNSRINELSGGMKRRVLIAKALSHEPSVLFLDEPSAGVDVELRQEMWQVIKDLRNSGVTIILTTHYIEEAEAIADRVAVINKGELLVVDNTADLVKSMGQKTLVIELHEAIQALPNKLESYNLTVLNNGLSISYNYDSSSKQTGITSLLQDMKETGLKLKDLKTEQSSLENIFVELVREN
;
A
#
# COMPACT_ATOMS: atom_id res chain seq x y z
N TYR A 1 -25.56 12.74 20.76
CA TYR A 1 -25.85 11.33 20.40
C TYR A 1 -26.71 10.63 21.45
N GLY A 2 -27.15 11.33 22.51
CA GLY A 2 -28.09 10.83 23.51
C GLY A 2 -27.55 9.75 24.46
N LYS A 3 -26.24 9.41 24.37
CA LYS A 3 -25.58 8.46 25.30
C LYS A 3 -25.13 9.16 26.57
N ALA A 4 -25.23 8.47 27.71
CA ALA A 4 -24.66 8.95 28.97
C ALA A 4 -23.12 9.07 28.86
N PRO A 5 -22.50 10.04 29.58
CA PRO A 5 -21.05 10.16 29.64
C PRO A 5 -20.40 8.85 30.14
N ASN A 6 -19.40 8.38 29.41
CA ASN A 6 -18.63 7.18 29.76
C ASN A 6 -17.14 7.54 29.94
N PRO A 7 -16.72 7.99 31.16
CA PRO A 7 -15.34 8.42 31.42
C PRO A 7 -14.31 7.30 31.17
N SER A 8 -14.64 6.05 31.48
CA SER A 8 -13.74 4.92 31.28
C SER A 8 -13.51 4.63 29.81
N LEU A 9 -14.52 4.80 28.97
CA LEU A 9 -14.37 4.71 27.50
C LEU A 9 -13.48 5.84 26.97
N ILE A 10 -13.70 7.07 27.43
CA ILE A 10 -12.88 8.21 27.01
C ILE A 10 -11.43 8.02 27.40
N GLU A 11 -11.16 7.55 28.63
CA GLU A 11 -9.81 7.23 29.07
C GLU A 11 -9.16 6.17 28.18
N LYS A 12 -9.89 5.09 27.88
CA LYS A 12 -9.41 4.04 26.99
C LYS A 12 -9.07 4.61 25.60
N ILE A 13 -10.00 5.32 24.97
CA ILE A 13 -9.80 5.92 23.65
C ILE A 13 -8.56 6.85 23.63
N LEU A 14 -8.42 7.71 24.64
CA LEU A 14 -7.27 8.62 24.70
C LEU A 14 -5.95 7.87 24.91
N LYS A 15 -5.94 6.75 25.63
CA LYS A 15 -4.76 5.88 25.78
C LYS A 15 -4.42 5.17 24.49
N ASP A 16 -5.41 4.55 23.84
CA ASP A 16 -5.25 3.84 22.56
C ASP A 16 -4.72 4.78 21.45
N LEU A 17 -5.09 6.05 21.51
CA LEU A 17 -4.64 7.09 20.59
C LEU A 17 -3.38 7.84 21.03
N SER A 18 -2.72 7.41 22.12
CA SER A 18 -1.52 8.08 22.69
C SER A 18 -1.74 9.57 23.03
N LEU A 19 -2.94 9.91 23.49
CA LEU A 19 -3.34 11.27 23.85
C LEU A 19 -3.55 11.48 25.36
N TRP A 20 -3.48 10.43 26.16
CA TRP A 20 -3.82 10.49 27.60
C TRP A 20 -3.01 11.52 28.38
N ASP A 21 -1.71 11.64 28.11
CA ASP A 21 -0.82 12.60 28.77
C ASP A 21 -1.13 14.05 28.39
N LYS A 22 -1.81 14.25 27.28
CA LYS A 22 -2.24 15.56 26.76
C LYS A 22 -3.70 15.88 27.02
N ARG A 23 -4.44 15.06 27.80
CA ARG A 23 -5.88 15.20 28.04
C ARG A 23 -6.31 16.57 28.61
N ASN A 24 -5.40 17.25 29.29
CA ASN A 24 -5.64 18.57 29.86
C ASN A 24 -5.02 19.73 29.05
N SER A 25 -4.34 19.42 27.94
CA SER A 25 -3.73 20.42 27.06
C SER A 25 -4.80 21.10 26.20
N ARG A 26 -4.58 22.35 25.83
CA ARG A 26 -5.43 23.07 24.90
C ARG A 26 -5.19 22.53 23.49
N ILE A 27 -6.24 22.48 22.65
CA ILE A 27 -6.15 21.96 21.28
C ILE A 27 -5.12 22.72 20.44
N ASN A 28 -4.97 24.02 20.63
CA ASN A 28 -3.99 24.84 19.92
C ASN A 28 -2.52 24.52 20.26
N GLU A 29 -2.27 23.90 21.41
CA GLU A 29 -0.94 23.48 21.88
C GLU A 29 -0.54 22.11 21.32
N LEU A 30 -1.47 21.39 20.68
CA LEU A 30 -1.24 20.07 20.11
C LEU A 30 -0.60 20.16 18.71
N SER A 31 0.24 19.18 18.38
CA SER A 31 0.75 19.02 17.01
C SER A 31 -0.37 18.70 16.01
N GLY A 32 -0.10 18.85 14.72
CA GLY A 32 -1.07 18.52 13.67
C GLY A 32 -1.61 17.09 13.77
N GLY A 33 -0.72 16.13 13.97
CA GLY A 33 -1.09 14.73 14.12
C GLY A 33 -1.86 14.45 15.43
N MET A 34 -1.51 15.11 16.53
CA MET A 34 -2.29 15.02 17.77
C MET A 34 -3.72 15.59 17.58
N LYS A 35 -3.86 16.72 16.89
CA LYS A 35 -5.18 17.28 16.56
C LYS A 35 -6.01 16.30 15.74
N ARG A 36 -5.39 15.61 14.79
CA ARG A 36 -6.07 14.59 13.95
C ARG A 36 -6.53 13.41 14.80
N ARG A 37 -5.68 12.91 15.71
CA ARG A 37 -6.06 11.85 16.67
C ARG A 37 -7.19 12.29 17.61
N VAL A 38 -7.23 13.56 18.01
CA VAL A 38 -8.35 14.11 18.80
C VAL A 38 -9.67 14.06 18.02
N LEU A 39 -9.65 14.33 16.70
CA LEU A 39 -10.86 14.20 15.86
C LEU A 39 -11.35 12.74 15.80
N ILE A 40 -10.42 11.78 15.70
CA ILE A 40 -10.75 10.35 15.74
C ILE A 40 -11.30 10.00 17.14
N ALA A 41 -10.66 10.45 18.23
CA ALA A 41 -11.15 10.24 19.59
C ALA A 41 -12.58 10.75 19.76
N LYS A 42 -12.86 11.94 19.23
CA LYS A 42 -14.20 12.53 19.24
C LYS A 42 -15.20 11.66 18.47
N ALA A 43 -14.83 11.16 17.30
CA ALA A 43 -15.68 10.29 16.50
C ALA A 43 -15.95 8.94 17.19
N LEU A 44 -15.00 8.42 17.96
CA LEU A 44 -15.14 7.16 18.71
C LEU A 44 -15.92 7.30 20.02
N SER A 45 -16.03 8.51 20.56
CA SER A 45 -16.62 8.77 21.89
C SER A 45 -18.07 8.31 22.08
N HIS A 46 -18.77 8.05 20.99
CA HIS A 46 -20.15 7.57 20.97
C HIS A 46 -20.29 6.09 20.52
N GLU A 47 -19.16 5.36 20.45
CA GLU A 47 -19.10 3.94 20.07
C GLU A 47 -19.80 3.64 18.73
N PRO A 48 -19.31 4.24 17.64
CA PRO A 48 -19.90 3.98 16.32
C PRO A 48 -19.57 2.57 15.85
N SER A 49 -20.51 1.92 15.17
CA SER A 49 -20.26 0.67 14.45
C SER A 49 -19.55 0.91 13.11
N VAL A 50 -19.68 2.12 12.55
CA VAL A 50 -19.05 2.55 11.29
C VAL A 50 -18.38 3.90 11.51
N LEU A 51 -17.12 4.00 11.10
CA LEU A 51 -16.30 5.21 11.17
C LEU A 51 -15.87 5.65 9.78
N PHE A 52 -16.16 6.90 9.42
CA PHE A 52 -15.69 7.51 8.19
C PHE A 52 -14.49 8.40 8.47
N LEU A 53 -13.40 8.17 7.75
CA LEU A 53 -12.16 8.92 7.84
C LEU A 53 -11.81 9.50 6.47
N ASP A 54 -11.82 10.81 6.37
CA ASP A 54 -11.45 11.50 5.13
C ASP A 54 -9.99 11.94 5.24
N GLU A 55 -9.13 11.37 4.38
CA GLU A 55 -7.70 11.65 4.30
C GLU A 55 -7.01 11.62 5.70
N PRO A 56 -7.12 10.53 6.49
CA PRO A 56 -6.70 10.54 7.89
C PRO A 56 -5.23 10.84 8.11
N SER A 57 -4.36 10.48 7.16
CA SER A 57 -2.91 10.68 7.23
C SER A 57 -2.39 11.84 6.38
N ALA A 58 -3.27 12.65 5.77
CA ALA A 58 -2.82 13.76 4.92
C ALA A 58 -2.06 14.82 5.70
N GLY A 59 -0.90 15.23 5.17
CA GLY A 59 -0.08 16.29 5.76
C GLY A 59 0.66 15.90 7.06
N VAL A 60 0.77 14.59 7.36
CA VAL A 60 1.59 14.09 8.45
C VAL A 60 2.89 13.47 7.92
N ASP A 61 3.95 13.49 8.72
CA ASP A 61 5.21 12.84 8.40
C ASP A 61 5.09 11.31 8.38
N VAL A 62 6.12 10.63 7.87
CA VAL A 62 6.11 9.18 7.64
C VAL A 62 5.93 8.39 8.93
N GLU A 63 6.61 8.79 10.02
CA GLU A 63 6.56 8.09 11.29
C GLU A 63 5.16 8.19 11.89
N LEU A 64 4.61 9.39 11.93
CA LEU A 64 3.27 9.64 12.44
C LEU A 64 2.18 8.99 11.60
N ARG A 65 2.40 8.84 10.28
CA ARG A 65 1.51 8.09 9.39
C ARG A 65 1.45 6.61 9.78
N GLN A 66 2.59 6.00 10.05
CA GLN A 66 2.64 4.59 10.48
C GLN A 66 1.94 4.37 11.84
N GLU A 67 2.12 5.28 12.78
CA GLU A 67 1.38 5.25 14.05
C GLU A 67 -0.13 5.34 13.81
N MET A 68 -0.57 6.23 12.90
CA MET A 68 -1.99 6.37 12.56
C MET A 68 -2.55 5.10 11.91
N TRP A 69 -1.80 4.46 11.01
CA TRP A 69 -2.20 3.18 10.42
C TRP A 69 -2.36 2.08 11.47
N GLN A 70 -1.48 2.06 12.46
CA GLN A 70 -1.60 1.09 13.58
C GLN A 70 -2.90 1.32 14.36
N VAL A 71 -3.20 2.57 14.70
CA VAL A 71 -4.45 2.94 15.37
C VAL A 71 -5.67 2.48 14.57
N ILE A 72 -5.68 2.71 13.25
CA ILE A 72 -6.79 2.30 12.37
C ILE A 72 -6.93 0.77 12.35
N LYS A 73 -5.81 0.03 12.27
CA LYS A 73 -5.82 -1.44 12.35
C LYS A 73 -6.38 -1.94 13.68
N ASP A 74 -6.00 -1.34 14.78
CA ASP A 74 -6.46 -1.74 16.12
C ASP A 74 -7.97 -1.48 16.28
N LEU A 75 -8.47 -0.36 15.77
CA LEU A 75 -9.91 -0.07 15.73
C LEU A 75 -10.67 -1.08 14.88
N ARG A 76 -10.17 -1.41 13.69
CA ARG A 76 -10.76 -2.46 12.83
C ARG A 76 -10.78 -3.80 13.56
N ASN A 77 -9.68 -4.20 14.20
CA ASN A 77 -9.58 -5.46 14.94
C ASN A 77 -10.52 -5.50 16.17
N SER A 78 -10.90 -4.34 16.71
CA SER A 78 -11.90 -4.23 17.77
C SER A 78 -13.35 -4.31 17.27
N GLY A 79 -13.56 -4.49 15.95
CA GLY A 79 -14.88 -4.68 15.35
C GLY A 79 -15.55 -3.43 14.78
N VAL A 80 -14.82 -2.29 14.70
CA VAL A 80 -15.32 -1.08 14.06
C VAL A 80 -15.16 -1.22 12.53
N THR A 81 -16.23 -1.03 11.79
CA THR A 81 -16.15 -0.91 10.32
C THR A 81 -15.60 0.46 9.95
N ILE A 82 -14.52 0.50 9.19
CA ILE A 82 -13.86 1.76 8.80
C ILE A 82 -13.98 1.96 7.30
N ILE A 83 -14.47 3.12 6.90
CA ILE A 83 -14.45 3.59 5.52
C ILE A 83 -13.52 4.81 5.50
N LEU A 84 -12.43 4.71 4.75
CA LEU A 84 -11.48 5.81 4.62
C LEU A 84 -11.30 6.20 3.16
N THR A 85 -11.06 7.50 2.93
CA THR A 85 -10.57 8.00 1.66
C THR A 85 -9.09 8.31 1.79
N THR A 86 -8.33 8.05 0.76
CA THR A 86 -6.91 8.41 0.71
C THR A 86 -6.45 8.55 -0.74
N HIS A 87 -5.46 9.38 -0.97
CA HIS A 87 -4.71 9.44 -2.23
C HIS A 87 -3.34 8.75 -2.10
N TYR A 88 -3.01 8.24 -0.90
CA TYR A 88 -1.80 7.43 -0.68
C TYR A 88 -2.12 5.96 -0.90
N ILE A 89 -1.68 5.42 -2.03
CA ILE A 89 -1.95 4.03 -2.41
C ILE A 89 -1.34 3.05 -1.40
N GLU A 90 -0.14 3.38 -0.89
CA GLU A 90 0.51 2.62 0.18
C GLU A 90 -0.35 2.48 1.45
N GLU A 91 -1.14 3.52 1.78
CA GLU A 91 -2.07 3.48 2.91
C GLU A 91 -3.17 2.44 2.68
N ALA A 92 -3.80 2.48 1.49
CA ALA A 92 -4.82 1.50 1.14
C ALA A 92 -4.26 0.07 1.17
N GLU A 93 -3.07 -0.15 0.61
CA GLU A 93 -2.41 -1.47 0.61
C GLU A 93 -2.07 -1.95 2.03
N ALA A 94 -1.63 -1.03 2.90
CA ALA A 94 -1.20 -1.39 4.25
C ALA A 94 -2.35 -1.72 5.21
N ILE A 95 -3.52 -1.09 5.07
CA ILE A 95 -4.57 -1.14 6.09
C ILE A 95 -5.95 -1.57 5.61
N ALA A 96 -6.26 -1.52 4.30
CA ALA A 96 -7.58 -1.83 3.79
C ALA A 96 -7.75 -3.32 3.47
N ASP A 97 -8.88 -3.89 3.88
CA ASP A 97 -9.28 -5.25 3.47
C ASP A 97 -9.84 -5.24 2.04
N ARG A 98 -10.54 -4.15 1.68
CA ARG A 98 -11.13 -3.92 0.36
C ARG A 98 -10.79 -2.52 -0.12
N VAL A 99 -10.56 -2.38 -1.40
CA VAL A 99 -10.27 -1.11 -2.07
C VAL A 99 -11.33 -0.82 -3.12
N ALA A 100 -11.74 0.45 -3.17
CA ALA A 100 -12.56 1.01 -4.24
C ALA A 100 -11.75 2.09 -4.95
N VAL A 101 -11.60 1.98 -6.26
CA VAL A 101 -10.90 3.00 -7.09
C VAL A 101 -11.94 3.89 -7.75
N ILE A 102 -11.81 5.21 -7.52
CA ILE A 102 -12.68 6.23 -8.12
C ILE A 102 -11.81 7.13 -9.00
N ASN A 103 -12.25 7.34 -10.25
CA ASN A 103 -11.63 8.26 -11.19
C ASN A 103 -12.71 9.12 -11.86
N LYS A 104 -12.52 10.44 -11.92
CA LYS A 104 -13.47 11.40 -12.54
C LYS A 104 -14.93 11.26 -12.07
N GLY A 105 -15.14 10.80 -10.82
CA GLY A 105 -16.48 10.59 -10.26
C GLY A 105 -17.09 9.22 -10.58
N GLU A 106 -16.40 8.35 -11.30
CA GLU A 106 -16.82 7.00 -11.63
C GLU A 106 -16.09 5.97 -10.77
N LEU A 107 -16.81 4.94 -10.35
CA LEU A 107 -16.29 3.81 -9.59
C LEU A 107 -15.75 2.78 -10.59
N LEU A 108 -14.41 2.65 -10.67
CA LEU A 108 -13.76 1.76 -11.63
C LEU A 108 -13.72 0.31 -11.15
N VAL A 109 -13.40 0.08 -9.88
CA VAL A 109 -13.29 -1.26 -9.30
C VAL A 109 -13.59 -1.24 -7.80
N VAL A 110 -14.15 -2.34 -7.29
CA VAL A 110 -14.27 -2.62 -5.85
C VAL A 110 -13.90 -4.08 -5.62
N ASP A 111 -12.79 -4.32 -4.92
CA ASP A 111 -12.34 -5.69 -4.68
C ASP A 111 -11.58 -5.81 -3.35
N ASN A 112 -11.31 -7.04 -2.92
CA ASN A 112 -10.36 -7.30 -1.84
C ASN A 112 -8.96 -6.84 -2.25
N THR A 113 -8.26 -6.17 -1.36
CA THR A 113 -6.91 -5.66 -1.62
C THR A 113 -5.96 -6.77 -2.08
N ALA A 114 -5.98 -7.92 -1.38
CA ALA A 114 -5.13 -9.06 -1.72
C ALA A 114 -5.49 -9.70 -3.07
N ASP A 115 -6.79 -9.79 -3.40
CA ASP A 115 -7.25 -10.36 -4.65
C ASP A 115 -6.98 -9.43 -5.82
N LEU A 116 -7.13 -8.12 -5.63
CA LEU A 116 -6.81 -7.11 -6.63
C LEU A 116 -5.31 -7.14 -6.98
N VAL A 117 -4.44 -7.13 -5.97
CA VAL A 117 -2.98 -7.26 -6.16
C VAL A 117 -2.62 -8.59 -6.84
N LYS A 118 -3.37 -9.67 -6.58
CA LYS A 118 -3.12 -10.97 -7.18
C LYS A 118 -3.68 -11.12 -8.59
N SER A 119 -4.86 -10.60 -8.87
CA SER A 119 -5.56 -10.76 -10.16
C SER A 119 -4.94 -9.92 -11.28
N MET A 120 -4.46 -8.74 -10.97
CA MET A 120 -3.71 -7.88 -11.89
C MET A 120 -2.20 -8.08 -11.78
N GLY A 121 -1.77 -9.05 -10.92
CA GLY A 121 -0.40 -9.24 -10.51
C GLY A 121 0.48 -9.86 -11.57
N GLN A 122 0.93 -9.06 -12.50
CA GLN A 122 2.20 -9.35 -13.14
C GLN A 122 3.28 -9.30 -12.05
N LYS A 123 4.03 -10.39 -11.90
CA LYS A 123 5.24 -10.38 -11.09
C LYS A 123 6.39 -9.94 -11.95
N THR A 124 7.27 -9.16 -11.37
CA THR A 124 8.50 -8.73 -12.03
C THR A 124 9.67 -9.49 -11.42
N LEU A 125 10.39 -10.23 -12.25
CA LEU A 125 11.70 -10.77 -11.89
C LEU A 125 12.74 -9.71 -12.21
N VAL A 126 13.40 -9.16 -11.20
CA VAL A 126 14.55 -8.26 -11.34
C VAL A 126 15.82 -9.08 -11.24
N ILE A 127 16.63 -9.02 -12.28
CA ILE A 127 17.89 -9.75 -12.42
C ILE A 127 19.02 -8.75 -12.35
N GLU A 128 19.82 -8.79 -11.29
CA GLU A 128 21.02 -7.98 -11.16
C GLU A 128 22.19 -8.65 -11.86
N LEU A 129 23.00 -7.87 -12.58
CA LEU A 129 24.17 -8.34 -13.29
C LEU A 129 25.45 -7.87 -12.62
N HIS A 130 26.53 -8.66 -12.74
CA HIS A 130 27.86 -8.25 -12.28
C HIS A 130 28.47 -7.15 -13.17
N GLU A 131 28.13 -7.12 -14.44
CA GLU A 131 28.66 -6.19 -15.42
C GLU A 131 27.50 -5.55 -16.20
N ALA A 132 27.60 -4.24 -16.43
CA ALA A 132 26.56 -3.52 -17.17
C ALA A 132 26.54 -3.91 -18.65
N ILE A 133 25.34 -4.11 -19.18
CA ILE A 133 25.12 -4.35 -20.61
C ILE A 133 24.75 -3.05 -21.31
N GLN A 134 25.22 -2.86 -22.55
CA GLN A 134 24.84 -1.73 -23.37
C GLN A 134 23.57 -1.97 -24.17
N ALA A 135 23.33 -3.23 -24.54
CA ALA A 135 22.14 -3.69 -25.26
C ALA A 135 21.79 -5.13 -24.87
N LEU A 136 20.53 -5.49 -25.04
CA LEU A 136 20.11 -6.88 -24.86
C LEU A 136 20.71 -7.74 -25.96
N PRO A 137 21.26 -8.94 -25.65
CA PRO A 137 21.65 -9.91 -26.64
C PRO A 137 20.43 -10.35 -27.49
N ASN A 138 20.63 -10.54 -28.80
CA ASN A 138 19.55 -10.92 -29.75
C ASN A 138 18.72 -12.13 -29.29
N LYS A 139 19.36 -13.09 -28.62
CA LYS A 139 18.69 -14.29 -28.07
C LYS A 139 17.64 -13.94 -27.03
N LEU A 140 17.77 -12.82 -26.34
CA LEU A 140 16.88 -12.36 -25.28
C LEU A 140 15.79 -11.39 -25.77
N GLU A 141 15.84 -10.94 -27.02
CA GLU A 141 14.84 -10.01 -27.57
C GLU A 141 13.42 -10.59 -27.65
N SER A 142 13.30 -11.93 -27.67
CA SER A 142 12.00 -12.60 -27.67
C SER A 142 11.26 -12.52 -26.33
N TYR A 143 11.98 -12.17 -25.27
CA TYR A 143 11.39 -11.98 -23.95
C TYR A 143 11.05 -10.49 -23.77
N ASN A 144 9.94 -10.22 -23.06
CA ASN A 144 9.56 -8.84 -22.73
C ASN A 144 10.44 -8.31 -21.58
N LEU A 145 11.68 -7.94 -21.93
CA LEU A 145 12.70 -7.48 -20.98
C LEU A 145 12.89 -5.96 -21.05
N THR A 146 13.07 -5.37 -19.88
CA THR A 146 13.46 -3.94 -19.77
C THR A 146 14.80 -3.84 -19.07
N VAL A 147 15.72 -3.08 -19.69
CA VAL A 147 17.04 -2.80 -19.09
C VAL A 147 16.92 -1.64 -18.12
N LEU A 148 17.41 -1.84 -16.90
CA LEU A 148 17.33 -0.89 -15.78
C LEU A 148 18.74 -0.58 -15.26
N ASN A 149 18.84 0.48 -14.43
CA ASN A 149 20.06 0.85 -13.72
C ASN A 149 21.30 0.95 -14.63
N ASN A 150 21.15 1.63 -15.78
CA ASN A 150 22.24 1.80 -16.76
C ASN A 150 22.86 0.46 -17.21
N GLY A 151 22.04 -0.57 -17.37
CA GLY A 151 22.48 -1.88 -17.82
C GLY A 151 22.88 -2.86 -16.71
N LEU A 152 22.87 -2.45 -15.45
CA LEU A 152 23.22 -3.33 -14.33
C LEU A 152 22.07 -4.23 -13.87
N SER A 153 20.84 -4.01 -14.36
CA SER A 153 19.69 -4.83 -14.03
C SER A 153 18.80 -5.03 -15.25
N ILE A 154 18.11 -6.17 -15.29
CA ILE A 154 17.09 -6.50 -16.29
C ILE A 154 15.82 -6.85 -15.53
N SER A 155 14.68 -6.31 -15.94
CA SER A 155 13.37 -6.74 -15.44
C SER A 155 12.64 -7.59 -16.46
N TYR A 156 11.96 -8.61 -15.97
CA TYR A 156 11.11 -9.52 -16.72
C TYR A 156 9.73 -9.60 -16.07
N ASN A 157 8.70 -9.16 -16.79
CA ASN A 157 7.32 -9.26 -16.34
C ASN A 157 6.74 -10.60 -16.73
N TYR A 158 6.16 -11.31 -15.77
CA TYR A 158 5.54 -12.62 -16.01
C TYR A 158 4.24 -12.78 -15.24
N ASP A 159 3.31 -13.53 -15.80
CA ASP A 159 2.07 -13.91 -15.14
C ASP A 159 2.33 -15.07 -14.16
N SER A 160 2.16 -14.79 -12.87
CA SER A 160 2.37 -15.77 -11.81
C SER A 160 1.28 -16.85 -11.73
N SER A 161 0.14 -16.64 -12.40
CA SER A 161 -0.95 -17.62 -12.51
C SER A 161 -0.72 -18.62 -13.62
N SER A 162 0.16 -18.30 -14.59
CA SER A 162 0.51 -19.17 -15.70
C SER A 162 1.28 -20.40 -15.23
N LYS A 163 0.93 -21.57 -15.77
CA LYS A 163 1.68 -22.83 -15.53
C LYS A 163 3.12 -22.77 -16.04
N GLN A 164 3.41 -21.88 -16.99
CA GLN A 164 4.74 -21.67 -17.57
C GLN A 164 5.08 -20.18 -17.50
N THR A 165 5.82 -19.81 -16.50
CA THR A 165 6.24 -18.42 -16.29
C THR A 165 7.36 -17.95 -17.23
N GLY A 166 7.99 -18.85 -17.97
CA GLY A 166 9.11 -18.56 -18.86
C GLY A 166 10.45 -18.29 -18.15
N ILE A 167 10.46 -18.19 -16.81
CA ILE A 167 11.66 -17.85 -16.02
C ILE A 167 12.80 -18.84 -16.28
N THR A 168 12.51 -20.15 -16.26
CA THR A 168 13.54 -21.18 -16.46
C THR A 168 14.21 -21.07 -17.82
N SER A 169 13.41 -20.85 -18.88
CA SER A 169 13.92 -20.66 -20.24
C SER A 169 14.74 -19.38 -20.35
N LEU A 170 14.25 -18.29 -19.77
CA LEU A 170 14.97 -17.01 -19.71
C LEU A 170 16.35 -17.16 -19.06
N LEU A 171 16.41 -17.77 -17.86
CA LEU A 171 17.67 -17.95 -17.13
C LEU A 171 18.65 -18.86 -17.89
N GLN A 172 18.14 -19.88 -18.60
CA GLN A 172 18.97 -20.73 -19.44
C GLN A 172 19.54 -19.95 -20.62
N ASP A 173 18.72 -19.18 -21.32
CA ASP A 173 19.15 -18.36 -22.45
C ASP A 173 20.14 -17.27 -22.00
N MET A 174 19.92 -16.65 -20.85
CA MET A 174 20.88 -15.69 -20.26
C MET A 174 22.24 -16.34 -19.98
N LYS A 175 22.26 -17.56 -19.45
CA LYS A 175 23.51 -18.29 -19.22
C LYS A 175 24.26 -18.54 -20.53
N GLU A 176 23.55 -18.88 -21.61
CA GLU A 176 24.14 -19.15 -22.92
C GLU A 176 24.69 -17.88 -23.60
N THR A 177 24.15 -16.69 -23.26
CA THR A 177 24.70 -15.41 -23.72
C THR A 177 25.93 -14.94 -22.97
N GLY A 178 26.35 -15.67 -21.91
CA GLY A 178 27.51 -15.31 -21.11
C GLY A 178 27.25 -14.22 -20.05
N LEU A 179 26.02 -13.79 -19.85
CA LEU A 179 25.68 -12.81 -18.83
C LEU A 179 25.89 -13.41 -17.42
N LYS A 180 26.60 -12.66 -16.59
CA LYS A 180 26.90 -13.08 -15.21
C LYS A 180 25.86 -12.48 -14.27
N LEU A 181 25.00 -13.35 -13.76
CA LEU A 181 23.98 -13.02 -12.75
C LEU A 181 24.66 -12.73 -11.41
N LYS A 182 24.23 -11.66 -10.74
CA LYS A 182 24.67 -11.29 -9.40
C LYS A 182 23.60 -11.62 -8.36
N ASP A 183 22.35 -11.26 -8.61
CA ASP A 183 21.23 -11.49 -7.71
C ASP A 183 19.92 -11.61 -8.49
N LEU A 184 18.92 -12.22 -7.87
CA LEU A 184 17.57 -12.38 -8.39
C LEU A 184 16.56 -11.96 -7.33
N LYS A 185 15.70 -11.01 -7.67
CA LYS A 185 14.60 -10.57 -6.81
C LYS A 185 13.29 -10.69 -7.54
N THR A 186 12.27 -11.14 -6.84
CA THR A 186 10.91 -11.12 -7.37
C THR A 186 10.14 -10.01 -6.67
N GLU A 187 9.63 -9.08 -7.46
CA GLU A 187 8.77 -8.00 -6.99
C GLU A 187 7.34 -8.30 -7.44
N GLN A 188 6.39 -8.10 -6.55
CA GLN A 188 4.97 -8.18 -6.86
C GLN A 188 4.49 -6.79 -7.27
N SER A 189 3.58 -6.72 -8.24
CA SER A 189 2.93 -5.45 -8.57
C SER A 189 2.28 -4.84 -7.34
N SER A 190 2.52 -3.57 -7.10
CA SER A 190 1.86 -2.81 -6.05
C SER A 190 0.48 -2.35 -6.51
N LEU A 191 -0.39 -1.97 -5.57
CA LEU A 191 -1.65 -1.30 -5.92
C LEU A 191 -1.42 -0.02 -6.75
N GLU A 192 -0.25 0.62 -6.62
CA GLU A 192 0.10 1.80 -7.41
C GLU A 192 0.19 1.49 -8.91
N ASN A 193 0.85 0.38 -9.28
CA ASN A 193 0.93 -0.05 -10.67
C ASN A 193 -0.47 -0.37 -11.22
N ILE A 194 -1.28 -1.06 -10.44
CA ILE A 194 -2.67 -1.40 -10.78
C ILE A 194 -3.51 -0.15 -10.98
N PHE A 195 -3.39 0.83 -10.09
CA PHE A 195 -4.10 2.10 -10.19
C PHE A 195 -3.73 2.85 -11.49
N VAL A 196 -2.44 2.90 -11.82
CA VAL A 196 -1.96 3.56 -13.05
C VAL A 196 -2.54 2.89 -14.30
N GLU A 197 -2.62 1.56 -14.34
CA GLU A 197 -3.23 0.81 -15.45
C GLU A 197 -4.73 1.11 -15.55
N LEU A 198 -5.47 0.99 -14.46
CA LEU A 198 -6.92 1.26 -14.43
C LEU A 198 -7.29 2.68 -14.87
N VAL A 199 -6.48 3.67 -14.51
CA VAL A 199 -6.73 5.08 -14.88
C VAL A 199 -6.35 5.37 -16.33
N ARG A 200 -5.41 4.61 -16.92
CA ARG A 200 -5.03 4.78 -18.34
C ARG A 200 -6.04 4.15 -19.32
N GLU A 201 -6.69 3.08 -18.91
CA GLU A 201 -7.67 2.36 -19.73
C GLU A 201 -9.05 3.03 -19.78
N ASN A 202 -9.31 3.99 -18.88
CA ASN A 202 -10.57 4.75 -18.75
C ASN A 202 -10.34 6.27 -18.82
#